data_f6bbd35394e88b01f6193aca99d36d23
#
_entry.id   f6bbd35394e88b01f6193aca99d36d23
#
_cell.length_a   1.000
_cell.length_b   1.000
_cell.length_c   1.000
_cell.angle_alpha   90.00
_cell.angle_beta   90.00
_cell.angle_gamma   90.00
#
_symmetry.space_group_name_H-M   'P 1'
#
loop_
_entity.id
_entity.type
_entity.pdbx_description
1 polymer ?
#
loop_
_entity_poly.entity_id
_entity_poly.type
_entity_poly.pdbx_seq_one_letter_code
_entity_poly.pdbx_strand_id
1 'polypeptide(L)'
;PGDYDLAGFCIGVAEKNGILDGSSISAGDHVLGLASSGLHSNGYSLARKVVFEKAGFEKETYVESLNQTAGEALLQPTRIYVRAVRSILSHYRVKHVVHGIAHITGGGLFENLERILPLDKHAQITRESWPIPPVFNWIQELGEIDEEEMERVFNMGLGLVLVVSPFYAESIRQQLKDHKIESWLIGEIVDQP
;
A
#
# COMPACT_ATOMS: atom_id res chain seq x y z
N PRO A 1 -30.79 12.98 5.26
CA PRO A 1 -29.83 12.18 5.98
C PRO A 1 -28.77 13.11 6.53
N GLY A 2 -28.53 13.08 7.86
CA GLY A 2 -27.51 13.91 8.48
C GLY A 2 -26.10 13.37 8.26
N ASP A 3 -25.09 14.16 8.57
CA ASP A 3 -23.72 13.73 8.61
C ASP A 3 -23.52 12.71 9.73
N TYR A 4 -22.66 11.70 9.49
CA TYR A 4 -22.29 10.72 10.50
C TYR A 4 -20.82 10.32 10.32
N ASP A 5 -20.18 10.03 11.44
CA ASP A 5 -18.83 9.49 11.48
C ASP A 5 -18.86 8.04 11.95
N LEU A 6 -17.93 7.25 11.42
CA LEU A 6 -17.69 5.89 11.85
C LEU A 6 -16.32 5.80 12.51
N ALA A 7 -16.26 5.31 13.72
CA ALA A 7 -15.04 5.04 14.44
C ALA A 7 -15.01 3.59 14.93
N GLY A 8 -13.84 2.99 14.90
CA GLY A 8 -13.64 1.65 15.40
C GLY A 8 -12.29 1.52 16.07
N PHE A 9 -12.21 0.68 17.09
CA PHE A 9 -10.96 0.26 17.68
C PHE A 9 -10.98 -1.25 17.93
N CYS A 10 -9.79 -1.86 17.94
CA CYS A 10 -9.67 -3.27 18.31
C CYS A 10 -8.58 -3.45 19.35
N ILE A 11 -8.74 -4.46 20.17
CA ILE A 11 -7.76 -4.89 21.17
C ILE A 11 -7.30 -6.29 20.78
N GLY A 12 -5.98 -6.50 20.77
CA GLY A 12 -5.39 -7.80 20.49
C GLY A 12 -4.26 -8.11 21.46
N VAL A 13 -3.84 -9.36 21.46
CA VAL A 13 -2.69 -9.83 22.25
C VAL A 13 -1.71 -10.48 21.29
N ALA A 14 -0.43 -10.14 21.45
CA ALA A 14 0.67 -10.74 20.71
C ALA A 14 1.76 -11.20 21.69
N GLU A 15 2.42 -12.29 21.36
CA GLU A 15 3.63 -12.68 22.09
C GLU A 15 4.75 -11.69 21.80
N LYS A 16 5.49 -11.27 22.83
CA LYS A 16 6.54 -10.27 22.71
C LYS A 16 7.60 -10.65 21.66
N ASN A 17 7.97 -11.92 21.59
CA ASN A 17 8.96 -12.43 20.63
C ASN A 17 8.44 -12.57 19.19
N GLY A 18 7.14 -12.37 18.97
CA GLY A 18 6.50 -12.41 17.66
C GLY A 18 6.20 -11.03 17.07
N ILE A 19 6.58 -9.95 17.74
CA ILE A 19 6.36 -8.58 17.27
C ILE A 19 7.38 -8.26 16.17
N LEU A 20 6.88 -7.82 15.02
CA LEU A 20 7.71 -7.30 13.94
C LEU A 20 7.83 -5.78 14.13
N ASP A 21 8.93 -5.34 14.69
CA ASP A 21 9.23 -3.94 15.02
C ASP A 21 10.22 -3.28 14.05
N GLY A 22 10.63 -4.00 12.99
CA GLY A 22 11.59 -3.53 11.99
C GLY A 22 13.06 -3.68 12.40
N SER A 23 13.37 -4.07 13.65
CA SER A 23 14.74 -4.16 14.13
C SER A 23 15.61 -5.21 13.43
N SER A 24 14.99 -6.17 12.74
CA SER A 24 15.67 -7.19 11.93
C SER A 24 15.90 -6.79 10.48
N ILE A 25 15.44 -5.61 10.06
CA ILE A 25 15.65 -5.10 8.70
C ILE A 25 17.14 -4.80 8.50
N SER A 26 17.70 -5.29 7.41
CA SER A 26 19.12 -5.19 7.10
C SER A 26 19.34 -4.78 5.64
N ALA A 27 20.50 -4.18 5.37
CA ALA A 27 20.90 -3.90 3.99
C ALA A 27 20.93 -5.18 3.15
N GLY A 28 20.42 -5.09 1.92
CA GLY A 28 20.21 -6.22 1.02
C GLY A 28 18.82 -6.88 1.15
N ASP A 29 18.00 -6.52 2.14
CA ASP A 29 16.63 -7.01 2.20
C ASP A 29 15.80 -6.48 1.02
N HIS A 30 14.97 -7.33 0.47
CA HIS A 30 14.08 -6.97 -0.63
C HIS A 30 12.80 -6.31 -0.12
N VAL A 31 12.34 -5.30 -0.84
CA VAL A 31 11.08 -4.59 -0.60
C VAL A 31 10.03 -5.10 -1.57
N LEU A 32 9.02 -5.78 -1.07
CA LEU A 32 7.88 -6.30 -1.85
C LEU A 32 6.67 -5.41 -1.67
N GLY A 33 6.20 -4.79 -2.76
CA GLY A 33 4.94 -4.05 -2.79
C GLY A 33 3.77 -4.96 -3.15
N LEU A 34 2.67 -4.86 -2.42
CA LEU A 34 1.44 -5.63 -2.61
C LEU A 34 0.34 -4.73 -3.18
N ALA A 35 -0.32 -5.21 -4.23
CA ALA A 35 -1.38 -4.47 -4.93
C ALA A 35 -2.46 -3.95 -3.99
N SER A 36 -2.81 -2.68 -4.13
CA SER A 36 -4.06 -2.12 -3.59
C SER A 36 -5.25 -2.51 -4.47
N SER A 37 -6.46 -2.22 -4.01
CA SER A 37 -7.69 -2.33 -4.80
C SER A 37 -8.18 -0.99 -5.36
N GLY A 38 -7.47 0.08 -5.08
CA GLY A 38 -7.81 1.47 -5.40
C GLY A 38 -7.28 2.40 -4.32
N LEU A 39 -7.99 3.48 -4.03
CA LEU A 39 -7.58 4.50 -3.05
C LEU A 39 -7.43 3.95 -1.62
N HIS A 40 -8.10 2.84 -1.32
CA HIS A 40 -8.32 2.36 0.03
C HIS A 40 -9.09 3.39 0.86
N SER A 41 -8.56 3.82 2.00
CA SER A 41 -9.25 4.77 2.89
C SER A 41 -8.52 6.12 3.04
N ASN A 42 -7.63 6.45 2.10
CA ASN A 42 -6.80 7.66 2.18
C ASN A 42 -6.97 8.55 0.94
N GLY A 43 -6.70 9.86 1.12
CA GLY A 43 -6.74 10.83 0.04
C GLY A 43 -8.15 11.28 -0.38
N TYR A 44 -9.21 10.88 0.32
CA TYR A 44 -10.59 11.18 -0.09
C TYR A 44 -10.94 12.66 -0.07
N SER A 45 -10.35 13.46 0.79
CA SER A 45 -10.55 14.92 0.77
C SER A 45 -10.13 15.52 -0.56
N LEU A 46 -8.95 15.13 -1.06
CA LEU A 46 -8.44 15.56 -2.37
C LEU A 46 -9.25 14.94 -3.51
N ALA A 47 -9.49 13.64 -3.50
CA ALA A 47 -10.26 12.96 -4.54
C ALA A 47 -11.66 13.54 -4.70
N ARG A 48 -12.38 13.79 -3.61
CA ARG A 48 -13.72 14.41 -3.65
C ARG A 48 -13.68 15.83 -4.20
N LYS A 49 -12.72 16.65 -3.76
CA LYS A 49 -12.54 18.01 -4.27
C LYS A 49 -12.27 18.01 -5.77
N VAL A 50 -11.42 17.12 -6.24
CA VAL A 50 -11.08 17.02 -7.66
C VAL A 50 -12.25 16.51 -8.50
N VAL A 51 -12.81 15.37 -8.12
CA VAL A 51 -13.81 14.69 -8.94
C VAL A 51 -15.17 15.40 -8.91
N PHE A 52 -15.64 15.77 -7.73
CA PHE A 52 -16.99 16.31 -7.59
C PHE A 52 -17.05 17.83 -7.67
N GLU A 53 -16.09 18.55 -7.05
CA GLU A 53 -16.13 20.01 -6.97
C GLU A 53 -15.44 20.66 -8.19
N LYS A 54 -14.21 20.23 -8.56
CA LYS A 54 -13.45 20.81 -9.68
C LYS A 54 -13.97 20.31 -11.03
N ALA A 55 -14.10 19.00 -11.21
CA ALA A 55 -14.49 18.39 -12.48
C ALA A 55 -16.01 18.26 -12.66
N GLY A 56 -16.82 18.45 -11.61
CA GLY A 56 -18.28 18.44 -11.65
C GLY A 56 -18.91 17.08 -11.95
N PHE A 57 -18.18 15.98 -11.69
CA PHE A 57 -18.75 14.64 -11.83
C PHE A 57 -19.79 14.40 -10.76
N GLU A 58 -20.82 13.64 -11.10
CA GLU A 58 -21.70 13.00 -10.13
C GLU A 58 -21.25 11.56 -9.87
N LYS A 59 -21.70 10.95 -8.78
CA LYS A 59 -21.31 9.57 -8.45
C LYS A 59 -21.73 8.55 -9.50
N GLU A 60 -22.82 8.83 -10.24
CA GLU A 60 -23.34 8.02 -11.33
C GLU A 60 -22.66 8.30 -12.68
N THR A 61 -21.82 9.32 -12.79
CA THR A 61 -21.11 9.65 -14.03
C THR A 61 -20.20 8.51 -14.44
N TYR A 62 -20.43 7.94 -15.62
CA TYR A 62 -19.61 6.87 -16.18
C TYR A 62 -18.26 7.40 -16.66
N VAL A 63 -17.18 6.76 -16.26
CA VAL A 63 -15.80 7.11 -16.62
C VAL A 63 -15.26 6.04 -17.56
N GLU A 64 -15.17 6.36 -18.85
CA GLU A 64 -14.77 5.40 -19.89
C GLU A 64 -13.38 4.81 -19.63
N SER A 65 -12.39 5.62 -19.21
CA SER A 65 -11.03 5.17 -18.91
C SER A 65 -10.95 4.18 -17.74
N LEU A 66 -11.97 4.15 -16.86
CA LEU A 66 -12.05 3.25 -15.71
C LEU A 66 -13.05 2.11 -15.95
N ASN A 67 -13.88 2.18 -17.02
CA ASN A 67 -14.95 1.24 -17.32
C ASN A 67 -15.94 1.03 -16.16
N GLN A 68 -16.22 2.08 -15.39
CA GLN A 68 -17.13 2.09 -14.24
C GLN A 68 -17.56 3.52 -13.91
N THR A 69 -18.52 3.70 -13.00
CA THR A 69 -18.90 5.03 -12.55
C THR A 69 -17.87 5.64 -11.61
N ALA A 70 -17.88 6.97 -11.48
CA ALA A 70 -17.01 7.68 -10.54
C ALA A 70 -17.22 7.20 -9.09
N GLY A 71 -18.48 6.95 -8.71
CA GLY A 71 -18.80 6.39 -7.40
C GLY A 71 -18.24 5.00 -7.18
N GLU A 72 -18.38 4.09 -8.14
CA GLU A 72 -17.83 2.74 -8.07
C GLU A 72 -16.29 2.77 -7.96
N ALA A 73 -15.62 3.60 -8.74
CA ALA A 73 -14.16 3.75 -8.69
C ALA A 73 -13.67 4.22 -7.31
N LEU A 74 -14.37 5.19 -6.72
CA LEU A 74 -13.99 5.74 -5.42
C LEU A 74 -14.45 4.86 -4.23
N LEU A 75 -15.43 3.98 -4.41
CA LEU A 75 -15.94 3.11 -3.35
C LEU A 75 -15.33 1.70 -3.34
N GLN A 76 -14.26 1.47 -4.10
CA GLN A 76 -13.58 0.16 -4.07
C GLN A 76 -13.12 -0.16 -2.63
N PRO A 77 -13.55 -1.30 -2.05
CA PRO A 77 -13.20 -1.65 -0.68
C PRO A 77 -11.70 -1.80 -0.48
N THR A 78 -11.21 -1.36 0.67
CA THR A 78 -9.82 -1.61 1.09
C THR A 78 -9.52 -3.11 1.08
N ARG A 79 -8.42 -3.50 0.42
CA ARG A 79 -8.00 -4.89 0.37
C ARG A 79 -7.58 -5.41 1.75
N ILE A 80 -8.04 -6.61 2.09
CA ILE A 80 -7.70 -7.26 3.35
C ILE A 80 -6.49 -8.18 3.13
N TYR A 81 -5.34 -7.83 3.71
CA TYR A 81 -4.07 -8.57 3.58
C TYR A 81 -3.86 -9.63 4.66
N VAL A 82 -4.63 -9.58 5.74
CA VAL A 82 -4.39 -10.35 6.98
C VAL A 82 -4.21 -11.85 6.74
N ARG A 83 -5.06 -12.47 5.91
CA ARG A 83 -4.98 -13.91 5.64
C ARG A 83 -3.68 -14.29 4.94
N ALA A 84 -3.29 -13.54 3.91
CA ALA A 84 -2.07 -13.79 3.15
C ALA A 84 -0.82 -13.60 4.03
N VAL A 85 -0.74 -12.49 4.74
CA VAL A 85 0.39 -12.20 5.63
C VAL A 85 0.51 -13.25 6.74
N ARG A 86 -0.59 -13.61 7.39
CA ARG A 86 -0.57 -14.67 8.41
C ARG A 86 -0.17 -16.03 7.86
N SER A 87 -0.57 -16.37 6.64
CA SER A 87 -0.14 -17.59 5.97
C SER A 87 1.38 -17.62 5.79
N ILE A 88 1.96 -16.54 5.29
CA ILE A 88 3.41 -16.39 5.10
C ILE A 88 4.14 -16.49 6.45
N LEU A 89 3.74 -15.71 7.44
CA LEU A 89 4.36 -15.72 8.77
C LEU A 89 4.29 -17.12 9.43
N SER A 90 3.17 -17.82 9.26
CA SER A 90 3.01 -19.18 9.78
C SER A 90 3.87 -20.20 9.05
N HIS A 91 4.04 -20.07 7.74
CA HIS A 91 4.88 -20.93 6.92
C HIS A 91 6.37 -20.80 7.31
N TYR A 92 6.80 -19.59 7.55
CA TYR A 92 8.20 -19.28 7.89
C TYR A 92 8.45 -19.02 9.39
N ARG A 93 7.58 -19.49 10.27
CA ARG A 93 7.60 -19.17 11.71
C ARG A 93 8.94 -19.41 12.43
N VAL A 94 9.79 -20.28 11.88
CA VAL A 94 11.11 -20.60 12.46
C VAL A 94 12.23 -19.75 11.86
N LYS A 95 12.07 -19.30 10.61
CA LYS A 95 13.15 -18.63 9.86
C LYS A 95 13.08 -17.11 9.91
N HIS A 96 11.98 -16.53 10.37
CA HIS A 96 11.78 -15.07 10.47
C HIS A 96 12.19 -14.33 9.19
N VAL A 97 11.63 -14.74 8.04
CA VAL A 97 12.01 -14.21 6.71
C VAL A 97 11.34 -12.88 6.34
N VAL A 98 10.31 -12.48 7.09
CA VAL A 98 9.67 -11.17 7.00
C VAL A 98 10.24 -10.31 8.11
N HIS A 99 10.94 -9.26 7.76
CA HIS A 99 11.65 -8.39 8.69
C HIS A 99 10.87 -7.13 9.04
N GLY A 100 9.98 -6.70 8.14
CA GLY A 100 9.13 -5.53 8.37
C GLY A 100 7.86 -5.57 7.54
N ILE A 101 6.82 -4.87 8.02
CA ILE A 101 5.53 -4.72 7.33
C ILE A 101 5.09 -3.27 7.46
N ALA A 102 4.82 -2.59 6.34
CA ALA A 102 4.26 -1.27 6.32
C ALA A 102 2.89 -1.27 5.61
N HIS A 103 1.85 -0.79 6.30
CA HIS A 103 0.56 -0.53 5.68
C HIS A 103 0.57 0.87 5.07
N ILE A 104 0.32 0.97 3.77
CA ILE A 104 0.41 2.23 3.05
C ILE A 104 -0.89 3.01 3.25
N THR A 105 -0.77 4.14 3.94
CA THR A 105 -1.84 5.04 4.31
C THR A 105 -1.48 6.49 3.92
N GLY A 106 -2.04 7.50 4.58
CA GLY A 106 -1.62 8.89 4.37
C GLY A 106 -0.12 9.07 4.57
N GLY A 107 0.52 9.87 3.74
CA GLY A 107 1.98 9.98 3.62
C GLY A 107 2.57 9.08 2.52
N GLY A 108 1.73 8.24 1.87
CA GLY A 108 2.14 7.42 0.74
C GLY A 108 3.17 6.33 1.09
N LEU A 109 3.85 5.83 0.06
CA LEU A 109 4.82 4.74 0.22
C LEU A 109 5.98 5.13 1.14
N PHE A 110 6.60 6.26 0.86
CA PHE A 110 7.86 6.64 1.51
C PHE A 110 7.72 6.87 3.01
N GLU A 111 6.79 7.72 3.45
CA GLU A 111 6.61 8.01 4.87
C GLU A 111 6.21 6.76 5.68
N ASN A 112 5.38 5.88 5.12
CA ASN A 112 4.96 4.67 5.83
C ASN A 112 6.08 3.62 5.89
N LEU A 113 6.93 3.54 4.87
CA LEU A 113 8.08 2.65 4.88
C LEU A 113 9.16 3.12 5.85
N GLU A 114 9.50 4.42 5.85
CA GLU A 114 10.47 5.00 6.77
C GLU A 114 10.14 4.74 8.25
N ARG A 115 8.86 4.71 8.62
CA ARG A 115 8.44 4.45 10.02
C ARG A 115 8.88 3.10 10.56
N ILE A 116 9.16 2.13 9.71
CA ILE A 116 9.56 0.78 10.12
C ILE A 116 11.05 0.51 9.93
N LEU A 117 11.79 1.43 9.31
CA LEU A 117 13.22 1.25 9.06
C LEU A 117 14.05 1.63 10.29
N PRO A 118 15.15 0.90 10.55
CA PRO A 118 16.20 1.37 11.47
C PRO A 118 16.79 2.71 10.97
N LEU A 119 17.29 3.52 11.91
CA LEU A 119 17.79 4.87 11.62
C LEU A 119 18.97 4.92 10.64
N ASP A 120 19.72 3.82 10.54
CA ASP A 120 20.88 3.67 9.66
C ASP A 120 20.53 2.99 8.32
N LYS A 121 19.25 2.80 8.02
CA LYS A 121 18.77 2.15 6.81
C LYS A 121 17.90 3.07 5.97
N HIS A 122 17.91 2.84 4.66
CA HIS A 122 17.09 3.52 3.68
C HIS A 122 16.53 2.52 2.66
N ALA A 123 15.35 2.78 2.13
CA ALA A 123 14.77 1.97 1.07
C ALA A 123 15.03 2.61 -0.30
N GLN A 124 15.79 1.92 -1.14
CA GLN A 124 15.99 2.32 -2.53
C GLN A 124 14.87 1.74 -3.39
N ILE A 125 13.92 2.59 -3.78
CA ILE A 125 12.72 2.19 -4.51
C ILE A 125 12.87 2.45 -6.01
N THR A 126 12.46 1.47 -6.83
CA THR A 126 12.37 1.59 -8.29
C THR A 126 10.92 1.90 -8.67
N ARG A 127 10.61 3.14 -8.98
CA ARG A 127 9.24 3.64 -9.20
C ARG A 127 8.48 2.91 -10.31
N GLU A 128 9.11 2.54 -11.40
CA GLU A 128 8.47 1.88 -12.54
C GLU A 128 8.29 0.36 -12.37
N SER A 129 8.57 -0.19 -11.18
CA SER A 129 8.55 -1.63 -10.94
C SER A 129 7.14 -2.22 -10.72
N TRP A 130 6.10 -1.40 -10.64
CA TRP A 130 4.70 -1.84 -10.54
C TRP A 130 3.78 -0.96 -11.39
N PRO A 131 2.64 -1.52 -11.88
CA PRO A 131 1.67 -0.74 -12.62
C PRO A 131 0.86 0.17 -11.69
N ILE A 132 0.71 1.44 -12.05
CA ILE A 132 -0.17 2.37 -11.35
C ILE A 132 -1.61 2.14 -11.84
N PRO A 133 -2.58 1.85 -10.95
CA PRO A 133 -3.97 1.69 -11.33
C PRO A 133 -4.55 2.97 -12.00
N PRO A 134 -5.38 2.82 -13.04
CA PRO A 134 -5.88 3.95 -13.83
C PRO A 134 -6.60 5.04 -13.02
N VAL A 135 -7.22 4.69 -11.90
CA VAL A 135 -7.92 5.65 -11.03
C VAL A 135 -7.00 6.77 -10.53
N PHE A 136 -5.71 6.50 -10.29
CA PHE A 136 -4.77 7.52 -9.85
C PHE A 136 -4.42 8.49 -10.97
N ASN A 137 -4.15 7.99 -12.18
CA ASN A 137 -3.91 8.82 -13.36
C ASN A 137 -5.14 9.70 -13.66
N TRP A 138 -6.33 9.10 -13.58
CA TRP A 138 -7.60 9.84 -13.77
C TRP A 138 -7.76 10.99 -12.77
N ILE A 139 -7.51 10.77 -11.48
CA ILE A 139 -7.57 11.83 -10.46
C ILE A 139 -6.49 12.89 -10.71
N GLN A 140 -5.28 12.45 -11.06
CA GLN A 140 -4.15 13.34 -11.33
C GLN A 140 -4.45 14.28 -12.49
N GLU A 141 -4.92 13.75 -13.60
CA GLU A 141 -5.28 14.53 -14.81
C GLU A 141 -6.42 15.52 -14.53
N LEU A 142 -7.50 15.08 -13.87
CA LEU A 142 -8.62 15.96 -13.53
C LEU A 142 -8.21 17.08 -12.56
N GLY A 143 -7.34 16.75 -11.60
CA GLY A 143 -6.87 17.67 -10.59
C GLY A 143 -5.74 18.58 -11.05
N GLU A 144 -5.04 18.21 -12.15
CA GLU A 144 -3.75 18.81 -12.52
C GLU A 144 -2.76 18.78 -11.35
N ILE A 145 -2.70 17.60 -10.68
CA ILE A 145 -1.91 17.40 -9.46
C ILE A 145 -0.51 16.94 -9.88
N ASP A 146 0.50 17.52 -9.27
CA ASP A 146 1.87 17.06 -9.50
C ASP A 146 2.11 15.65 -8.91
N GLU A 147 3.15 14.98 -9.42
CA GLU A 147 3.45 13.59 -9.07
C GLU A 147 3.81 13.44 -7.58
N GLU A 148 4.55 14.41 -7.03
CA GLU A 148 4.98 14.40 -5.63
C GLU A 148 3.79 14.45 -4.67
N GLU A 149 2.80 15.29 -4.96
CA GLU A 149 1.57 15.37 -4.17
C GLU A 149 0.73 14.08 -4.32
N MET A 150 0.66 13.49 -5.52
CA MET A 150 -0.01 12.21 -5.73
C MET A 150 0.64 11.09 -4.88
N GLU A 151 1.97 10.98 -4.90
CA GLU A 151 2.72 10.01 -4.10
C GLU A 151 2.58 10.24 -2.59
N ARG A 152 2.45 11.48 -2.15
CA ARG A 152 2.27 11.85 -0.75
C ARG A 152 0.86 11.54 -0.23
N VAL A 153 -0.16 11.73 -1.06
CA VAL A 153 -1.56 11.61 -0.64
C VAL A 153 -2.09 10.19 -0.84
N PHE A 154 -1.70 9.53 -1.92
CA PHE A 154 -2.26 8.25 -2.33
C PHE A 154 -1.26 7.10 -2.22
N ASN A 155 -1.80 5.88 -2.21
CA ASN A 155 -1.01 4.65 -2.18
C ASN A 155 -0.40 4.26 -3.54
N MET A 156 -0.76 4.94 -4.62
CA MET A 156 -0.30 4.73 -5.99
C MET A 156 -0.29 3.27 -6.45
N GLY A 157 -1.23 2.47 -5.96
CA GLY A 157 -1.37 1.05 -6.32
C GLY A 157 -0.76 0.06 -5.34
N LEU A 158 -0.08 0.53 -4.29
CA LEU A 158 0.54 -0.31 -3.26
C LEU A 158 -0.16 -0.11 -1.92
N GLY A 159 -0.87 -1.14 -1.43
CA GLY A 159 -1.59 -1.01 -0.15
C GLY A 159 -0.85 -1.57 1.05
N LEU A 160 0.12 -2.45 0.83
CA LEU A 160 0.98 -3.02 1.87
C LEU A 160 2.38 -3.23 1.31
N VAL A 161 3.38 -3.14 2.16
CA VAL A 161 4.77 -3.47 1.83
C VAL A 161 5.30 -4.50 2.82
N LEU A 162 6.05 -5.47 2.32
CA LEU A 162 6.82 -6.42 3.12
C LEU A 162 8.30 -6.20 2.86
N VAL A 163 9.09 -6.08 3.92
CA VAL A 163 10.56 -6.16 3.84
C VAL A 163 10.95 -7.58 4.18
N VAL A 164 11.64 -8.25 3.28
CA VAL A 164 11.88 -9.70 3.36
C VAL A 164 13.31 -10.08 3.02
N SER A 165 13.76 -11.21 3.56
CA SER A 165 15.03 -11.80 3.16
C SER A 165 15.04 -12.15 1.66
N PRO A 166 16.05 -11.72 0.87
CA PRO A 166 16.10 -11.85 -0.58
C PRO A 166 15.88 -13.27 -1.09
N PHE A 167 16.47 -14.25 -0.41
CA PHE A 167 16.35 -15.67 -0.77
C PHE A 167 14.91 -16.18 -0.81
N TYR A 168 14.03 -15.60 0.01
CA TYR A 168 12.64 -16.05 0.13
C TYR A 168 11.65 -15.18 -0.65
N ALA A 169 12.10 -14.08 -1.24
CA ALA A 169 11.24 -13.10 -1.90
C ALA A 169 10.32 -13.73 -2.95
N GLU A 170 10.86 -14.57 -3.85
CA GLU A 170 10.05 -15.20 -4.91
C GLU A 170 9.05 -16.22 -4.34
N SER A 171 9.45 -17.01 -3.35
CA SER A 171 8.53 -17.95 -2.68
C SER A 171 7.40 -17.23 -1.94
N ILE A 172 7.68 -16.06 -1.35
CA ILE A 172 6.66 -15.20 -0.71
C ILE A 172 5.72 -14.64 -1.77
N ARG A 173 6.24 -14.15 -2.90
CA ARG A 173 5.42 -13.65 -4.02
C ARG A 173 4.49 -14.74 -4.58
N GLN A 174 4.98 -15.97 -4.71
CA GLN A 174 4.13 -17.09 -5.14
C GLN A 174 3.00 -17.34 -4.14
N GLN A 175 3.26 -17.34 -2.83
CA GLN A 175 2.22 -17.49 -1.81
C GLN A 175 1.21 -16.32 -1.85
N LEU A 176 1.65 -15.09 -2.08
CA LEU A 176 0.75 -13.94 -2.26
C LEU A 176 -0.17 -14.14 -3.47
N LYS A 177 0.38 -14.64 -4.59
CA LYS A 177 -0.39 -14.96 -5.80
C LYS A 177 -1.44 -16.05 -5.54
N ASP A 178 -1.13 -17.06 -4.74
CA ASP A 178 -2.09 -18.11 -4.35
C ASP A 178 -3.26 -17.52 -3.52
N HIS A 179 -3.00 -16.43 -2.78
CA HIS A 179 -4.00 -15.61 -2.11
C HIS A 179 -4.67 -14.54 -3.00
N LYS A 180 -4.40 -14.56 -4.33
CA LYS A 180 -4.92 -13.59 -5.31
C LYS A 180 -4.47 -12.14 -5.03
N ILE A 181 -3.27 -11.98 -4.50
CA ILE A 181 -2.62 -10.70 -4.27
C ILE A 181 -1.41 -10.61 -5.21
N GLU A 182 -1.48 -9.69 -6.17
CA GLU A 182 -0.32 -9.36 -6.99
C GLU A 182 0.71 -8.61 -6.16
N SER A 183 1.98 -8.89 -6.44
CA SER A 183 3.10 -8.26 -5.73
C SER A 183 4.32 -8.11 -6.63
N TRP A 184 5.10 -7.10 -6.35
CA TRP A 184 6.29 -6.75 -7.14
C TRP A 184 7.49 -6.56 -6.21
N LEU A 185 8.67 -6.89 -6.71
CA LEU A 185 9.92 -6.44 -6.11
C LEU A 185 10.08 -4.97 -6.49
N ILE A 186 9.90 -4.08 -5.53
CA ILE A 186 9.88 -2.63 -5.77
C ILE A 186 11.17 -1.92 -5.36
N GLY A 187 12.09 -2.65 -4.72
CA GLY A 187 13.35 -2.07 -4.27
C GLY A 187 14.08 -2.97 -3.28
N GLU A 188 15.11 -2.40 -2.70
CA GLU A 188 15.93 -3.05 -1.67
C GLU A 188 16.28 -2.07 -0.55
N ILE A 189 16.65 -2.62 0.60
CA ILE A 189 17.15 -1.85 1.74
C ILE A 189 18.67 -1.65 1.58
N VAL A 190 19.12 -0.43 1.78
CA VAL A 190 20.53 -0.04 1.74
C VAL A 190 20.92 0.67 3.03
N ASP A 191 22.21 0.72 3.32
CA ASP A 191 22.73 1.56 4.40
C ASP A 191 22.55 3.04 4.05
N GLN A 192 22.20 3.86 5.05
CA GLN A 192 22.26 5.32 4.85
C GLN A 192 23.72 5.74 4.66
N PRO A 193 23.98 6.67 3.72
CA PRO A 193 25.32 7.16 3.47
C PRO A 193 25.90 7.97 4.65
#